data_81fd663b6dcb6d0fce5da1185fba0c91
#
_entry.id   81fd663b6dcb6d0fce5da1185fba0c91
#
_cell.length_a   1.000
_cell.length_b   1.000
_cell.length_c   1.000
_cell.angle_alpha   90.00
_cell.angle_beta   90.00
_cell.angle_gamma   90.00
#
_symmetry.space_group_name_H-M   'P 1'
#
loop_
_entity.id
_entity.type
_entity.pdbx_description
1 polymer ?
#
loop_
_entity_poly.entity_id
_entity_poly.type
_entity_poly.pdbx_seq_one_letter_code
_entity_poly.pdbx_strand_id
1 'polypeptide(L)'
;MFRASFALAIAVLPLTLATAPASSQPTRAAAFEAAFGRESYRPGEQATLAIWNSPAWISVQAFRTGPEHVRTRGNEQMNGVPVSLGATYSGRNRLTIRIGAWRSGMYFARVRASGGRVAHAPFVVPPRRLGEHRIAVVMPTLTWQAYNFRDDDRDGDADTWYAGDRSGRTVRLGRPYLNRGVPLRFRSYDLPFLHWLAWTNRNVDYLAQIDLERAGGTSLRRAYDLIVFPGHHEYVTDAEFDAVARFRDLGGNLAFLSANNFFWKVQRRGNVLHKIAMWRDIGRPEAALVGVQYMAYGPHLRGPYLVLNAGAAPWLFRGTGLRNGRSFGTFGIEIDRKTAASPRGTTVLAEVDNRQGHVLMGQMAYYRTKRGARVFAAGAFTLAGSATRSYGGRLLENLWAHLTRG
;
A
#
# COMPACT_ATOMS: atom_id res chain seq x y z
N MET A 1 1.13 51.07 44.33
CA MET A 1 0.35 50.13 43.47
C MET A 1 1.31 49.46 42.51
N PHE A 2 1.83 48.31 42.89
CA PHE A 2 2.75 47.52 42.03
C PHE A 2 1.94 46.43 41.32
N ARG A 3 1.96 46.46 40.00
CA ARG A 3 1.42 45.36 39.19
C ARG A 3 2.52 44.35 38.95
N ALA A 4 2.37 43.16 39.49
CA ALA A 4 3.21 42.02 39.21
C ALA A 4 2.73 41.32 37.94
N SER A 5 3.58 41.32 36.90
CA SER A 5 3.36 40.51 35.69
C SER A 5 3.93 39.10 35.93
N PHE A 6 3.05 38.10 35.93
CA PHE A 6 3.46 36.72 35.94
C PHE A 6 3.79 36.29 34.50
N ALA A 7 5.06 36.07 34.21
CA ALA A 7 5.50 35.40 32.99
C ALA A 7 5.41 33.91 33.19
N LEU A 8 4.55 33.24 32.43
CA LEU A 8 4.41 31.78 32.40
C LEU A 8 5.52 31.22 31.49
N ALA A 9 6.58 30.71 32.11
CA ALA A 9 7.63 29.98 31.38
C ALA A 9 7.12 28.60 31.01
N ILE A 10 6.87 28.36 29.75
CA ILE A 10 6.58 27.02 29.21
C ILE A 10 7.92 26.27 29.10
N ALA A 11 8.17 25.36 30.02
CA ALA A 11 9.30 24.44 29.93
C ALA A 11 9.05 23.41 28.81
N VAL A 12 9.77 23.58 27.72
CA VAL A 12 9.85 22.56 26.67
C VAL A 12 10.79 21.47 27.18
N LEU A 13 10.23 20.37 27.66
CA LEU A 13 10.99 19.16 27.93
C LEU A 13 11.43 18.53 26.59
N PRO A 14 12.70 18.22 26.39
CA PRO A 14 13.14 17.49 25.22
C PRO A 14 12.60 16.05 25.34
N LEU A 15 11.75 15.69 24.39
CA LEU A 15 11.27 14.31 24.22
C LEU A 15 12.47 13.47 23.73
N THR A 16 13.14 12.78 24.65
CA THR A 16 14.12 11.77 24.29
C THR A 16 13.40 10.62 23.59
N LEU A 17 13.52 10.59 22.26
CA LEU A 17 13.17 9.44 21.44
C LEU A 17 13.98 8.25 21.94
N ALA A 18 13.32 7.34 22.65
CA ALA A 18 13.89 6.03 22.92
C ALA A 18 14.11 5.31 21.59
N THR A 19 15.34 5.35 21.10
CA THR A 19 15.77 4.55 19.96
C THR A 19 15.63 3.09 20.36
N ALA A 20 14.68 2.38 19.75
CA ALA A 20 14.68 0.92 19.80
C ALA A 20 16.06 0.45 19.29
N PRO A 21 16.74 -0.48 19.99
CA PRO A 21 18.02 -0.95 19.52
C PRO A 21 17.85 -1.52 18.13
N ALA A 22 18.59 -0.98 17.17
CA ALA A 22 18.72 -1.56 15.85
C ALA A 22 19.29 -2.97 16.08
N SER A 23 18.45 -3.99 15.91
CA SER A 23 18.92 -5.36 15.90
C SER A 23 19.85 -5.44 14.69
N SER A 24 21.14 -5.44 14.94
CA SER A 24 22.16 -5.76 13.95
C SER A 24 21.86 -7.18 13.44
N GLN A 25 21.16 -7.27 12.33
CA GLN A 25 20.98 -8.55 11.66
C GLN A 25 22.37 -8.99 11.21
N PRO A 26 22.84 -10.16 11.61
CA PRO A 26 24.13 -10.64 11.19
C PRO A 26 24.17 -10.66 9.67
N THR A 27 25.29 -10.26 9.07
CA THR A 27 25.59 -10.37 7.65
C THR A 27 25.31 -11.81 7.22
N ARG A 28 24.12 -12.05 6.73
CA ARG A 28 23.69 -13.37 6.30
C ARG A 28 24.49 -13.74 5.07
N ALA A 29 25.11 -14.94 5.10
CA ALA A 29 25.67 -15.57 3.92
C ALA A 29 24.75 -15.32 2.73
N ALA A 30 25.31 -14.91 1.61
CA ALA A 30 24.64 -14.41 0.43
C ALA A 30 23.35 -15.20 0.13
N ALA A 31 22.20 -14.61 0.41
CA ALA A 31 20.91 -15.27 0.37
C ALA A 31 20.54 -15.66 -1.07
N PHE A 32 19.89 -16.80 -1.23
CA PHE A 32 19.27 -17.18 -2.52
C PHE A 32 18.05 -16.28 -2.76
N GLU A 33 18.10 -15.43 -3.78
CA GLU A 33 17.13 -14.38 -4.02
C GLU A 33 16.76 -14.27 -5.49
N ALA A 34 15.59 -13.69 -5.76
CA ALA A 34 15.14 -13.40 -7.12
C ALA A 34 14.32 -12.12 -7.18
N ALA A 35 14.43 -11.37 -8.27
CA ALA A 35 13.59 -10.20 -8.52
C ALA A 35 13.43 -9.92 -10.02
N PHE A 36 12.32 -9.29 -10.36
CA PHE A 36 12.13 -8.65 -11.65
C PHE A 36 12.62 -7.21 -11.62
N GLY A 37 13.19 -6.73 -12.73
CA GLY A 37 13.71 -5.37 -12.83
C GLY A 37 12.66 -4.27 -12.89
N ARG A 38 11.39 -4.62 -13.12
CA ARG A 38 10.25 -3.69 -13.18
C ARG A 38 9.10 -4.16 -12.30
N GLU A 39 8.24 -3.24 -11.91
CA GLU A 39 7.08 -3.47 -11.04
C GLU A 39 5.93 -4.14 -11.77
N SER A 40 5.78 -3.87 -13.09
CA SER A 40 4.72 -4.42 -13.92
C SER A 40 5.19 -4.84 -15.30
N TYR A 41 4.52 -5.84 -15.87
CA TYR A 41 4.74 -6.38 -17.21
C TYR A 41 3.42 -6.71 -17.89
N ARG A 42 3.24 -6.23 -19.11
CA ARG A 42 2.02 -6.50 -19.90
C ARG A 42 1.95 -7.95 -20.35
N PRO A 43 0.75 -8.49 -20.58
CA PRO A 43 0.59 -9.81 -21.20
C PRO A 43 1.33 -9.89 -22.54
N GLY A 44 2.13 -10.96 -22.73
CA GLY A 44 2.96 -11.19 -23.91
C GLY A 44 4.37 -10.58 -23.84
N GLU A 45 4.65 -9.72 -22.88
CA GLU A 45 5.94 -9.06 -22.72
C GLU A 45 7.02 -10.02 -22.21
N GLN A 46 8.27 -9.76 -22.54
CA GLN A 46 9.41 -10.46 -21.96
C GLN A 46 9.88 -9.77 -20.68
N ALA A 47 10.07 -10.54 -19.61
CA ALA A 47 10.54 -10.08 -18.32
C ALA A 47 11.87 -10.76 -17.97
N THR A 48 12.87 -9.98 -17.55
CA THR A 48 14.12 -10.53 -17.03
C THR A 48 13.99 -10.76 -15.53
N LEU A 49 14.09 -12.03 -15.12
CA LEU A 49 14.20 -12.45 -13.73
C LEU A 49 15.70 -12.54 -13.39
N ALA A 50 16.17 -11.68 -12.50
CA ALA A 50 17.49 -11.77 -11.92
C ALA A 50 17.48 -12.71 -10.72
N ILE A 51 18.54 -13.51 -10.56
CA ILE A 51 18.68 -14.51 -9.50
C ILE A 51 20.08 -14.36 -8.89
N TRP A 52 20.12 -14.20 -7.59
CA TRP A 52 21.37 -14.08 -6.83
C TRP A 52 21.71 -15.40 -6.16
N ASN A 53 23.01 -15.73 -6.15
CA ASN A 53 23.53 -16.97 -5.54
C ASN A 53 22.84 -18.22 -6.05
N SER A 54 22.66 -18.28 -7.37
CA SER A 54 22.04 -19.39 -8.08
C SER A 54 22.85 -20.68 -7.88
N PRO A 55 22.26 -21.77 -7.40
CA PRO A 55 22.90 -23.07 -7.30
C PRO A 55 22.97 -23.76 -8.67
N ALA A 56 23.52 -24.98 -8.69
CA ALA A 56 23.70 -25.78 -9.90
C ALA A 56 22.40 -25.97 -10.72
N TRP A 57 21.24 -26.02 -10.07
CA TRP A 57 19.94 -26.04 -10.74
C TRP A 57 18.87 -25.26 -9.97
N ILE A 58 17.91 -24.74 -10.70
CA ILE A 58 16.75 -24.02 -10.20
C ILE A 58 15.49 -24.45 -10.95
N SER A 59 14.36 -24.39 -10.28
CA SER A 59 13.03 -24.54 -10.88
C SER A 59 12.24 -23.25 -10.73
N VAL A 60 11.61 -22.79 -11.81
CA VAL A 60 10.85 -21.52 -11.84
C VAL A 60 9.42 -21.80 -12.28
N GLN A 61 8.45 -21.28 -11.54
CA GLN A 61 7.04 -21.35 -11.87
C GLN A 61 6.34 -20.04 -11.49
N ALA A 62 5.43 -19.58 -12.34
CA ALA A 62 4.63 -18.39 -12.09
C ALA A 62 3.28 -18.73 -11.43
N PHE A 63 2.86 -17.87 -10.51
CA PHE A 63 1.63 -17.99 -9.74
C PHE A 63 0.86 -16.69 -9.75
N ARG A 64 -0.48 -16.76 -9.70
CA ARG A 64 -1.37 -15.63 -9.42
C ARG A 64 -1.82 -15.67 -7.97
N THR A 65 -1.63 -14.57 -7.24
CA THR A 65 -2.05 -14.41 -5.84
C THR A 65 -3.49 -13.90 -5.77
N GLY A 66 -4.21 -14.33 -4.73
CA GLY A 66 -5.58 -13.93 -4.40
C GLY A 66 -6.59 -15.06 -4.53
N PRO A 67 -6.63 -15.85 -5.63
CA PRO A 67 -7.60 -16.95 -5.78
C PRO A 67 -7.30 -18.20 -4.94
N GLU A 68 -6.11 -18.34 -4.41
CA GLU A 68 -5.70 -19.52 -3.67
C GLU A 68 -6.44 -19.66 -2.32
N HIS A 69 -6.75 -20.92 -1.96
CA HIS A 69 -7.29 -21.28 -0.64
C HIS A 69 -6.21 -21.77 0.33
N VAL A 70 -4.98 -21.94 -0.14
CA VAL A 70 -3.86 -22.35 0.71
C VAL A 70 -3.47 -21.21 1.63
N ARG A 71 -3.53 -21.46 2.94
CA ARG A 71 -3.22 -20.46 3.95
C ARG A 71 -1.74 -20.04 3.91
N THR A 72 -1.47 -18.77 3.77
CA THR A 72 -0.12 -18.18 3.95
C THR A 72 0.16 -18.05 5.44
N ARG A 73 1.15 -18.81 5.94
CA ARG A 73 1.46 -18.90 7.39
C ARG A 73 2.53 -17.91 7.83
N GLY A 74 3.51 -17.62 6.98
CA GLY A 74 4.66 -16.75 7.30
C GLY A 74 4.73 -15.51 6.43
N ASN A 75 5.49 -14.51 6.86
CA ASN A 75 5.73 -13.28 6.09
C ASN A 75 6.76 -13.48 4.96
N GLU A 76 7.44 -14.63 4.94
CA GLU A 76 8.39 -15.04 3.90
C GLU A 76 7.75 -15.98 2.85
N GLN A 77 6.41 -16.06 2.81
CA GLN A 77 5.67 -16.92 1.89
C GLN A 77 4.73 -16.11 1.01
N MET A 78 4.71 -16.45 -0.28
CA MET A 78 3.62 -16.12 -1.18
C MET A 78 2.99 -17.42 -1.67
N ASN A 79 1.66 -17.48 -1.62
CA ASN A 79 0.87 -18.54 -2.22
C ASN A 79 0.04 -17.98 -3.37
N GLY A 80 -0.38 -18.86 -4.26
CA GLY A 80 -1.16 -18.51 -5.43
C GLY A 80 -1.54 -19.76 -6.22
N VAL A 81 -2.40 -19.57 -7.20
CA VAL A 81 -2.70 -20.61 -8.18
C VAL A 81 -1.65 -20.57 -9.30
N PRO A 82 -1.12 -21.74 -9.74
CA PRO A 82 -0.14 -21.78 -10.82
C PRO A 82 -0.75 -21.30 -12.14
N VAL A 83 0.01 -20.49 -12.88
CA VAL A 83 -0.38 -19.96 -14.20
C VAL A 83 0.58 -20.35 -15.30
N SER A 84 1.69 -21.01 -14.96
CA SER A 84 2.63 -21.62 -15.90
C SER A 84 3.00 -23.02 -15.46
N LEU A 85 3.50 -23.81 -16.38
CA LEU A 85 4.21 -25.04 -16.05
C LEU A 85 5.53 -24.68 -15.34
N GLY A 86 5.98 -25.54 -14.43
CA GLY A 86 7.30 -25.42 -13.83
C GLY A 86 8.38 -25.77 -14.87
N ALA A 87 9.44 -24.98 -14.94
CA ALA A 87 10.59 -25.24 -15.79
C ALA A 87 11.87 -25.31 -14.95
N THR A 88 12.73 -26.27 -15.25
CA THR A 88 14.02 -26.44 -14.58
C THR A 88 15.15 -25.95 -15.48
N TYR A 89 16.10 -25.26 -14.88
CA TYR A 89 17.25 -24.66 -15.56
C TYR A 89 18.54 -25.07 -14.82
N SER A 90 19.64 -25.26 -15.55
CA SER A 90 20.98 -25.22 -14.97
C SER A 90 21.21 -23.85 -14.33
N GLY A 91 22.02 -23.75 -13.28
CA GLY A 91 22.23 -22.53 -12.52
C GLY A 91 22.51 -21.32 -13.39
N ARG A 92 21.62 -20.33 -13.32
CA ARG A 92 21.70 -19.09 -14.10
C ARG A 92 21.38 -17.90 -13.22
N ASN A 93 22.10 -16.81 -13.44
CA ASN A 93 21.85 -15.55 -12.73
C ASN A 93 20.76 -14.68 -13.38
N ARG A 94 20.36 -15.02 -14.60
CA ARG A 94 19.29 -14.32 -15.35
C ARG A 94 18.50 -15.29 -16.21
N LEU A 95 17.19 -15.13 -16.21
CA LEU A 95 16.25 -15.85 -17.06
C LEU A 95 15.33 -14.86 -17.75
N THR A 96 15.10 -15.05 -19.04
CA THR A 96 14.01 -14.37 -19.74
C THR A 96 12.74 -15.19 -19.60
N ILE A 97 11.71 -14.59 -19.01
CA ILE A 97 10.40 -15.21 -18.82
C ILE A 97 9.39 -14.46 -19.69
N ARG A 98 8.67 -15.19 -20.52
CA ARG A 98 7.54 -14.59 -21.26
C ARG A 98 6.32 -14.53 -20.35
N ILE A 99 5.78 -13.33 -20.15
CA ILE A 99 4.51 -13.14 -19.46
C ILE A 99 3.41 -13.70 -20.36
N GLY A 100 2.64 -14.67 -19.86
CA GLY A 100 1.58 -15.31 -20.61
C GLY A 100 0.45 -14.36 -20.96
N ALA A 101 -0.56 -14.86 -21.67
CA ALA A 101 -1.82 -14.16 -21.91
C ALA A 101 -2.69 -14.14 -20.63
N TRP A 102 -2.08 -13.79 -19.50
CA TRP A 102 -2.72 -13.83 -18.20
C TRP A 102 -3.65 -12.63 -18.01
N ARG A 103 -4.67 -12.83 -17.17
CA ARG A 103 -5.57 -11.76 -16.77
C ARG A 103 -4.83 -10.76 -15.89
N SER A 104 -5.33 -9.52 -15.83
CA SER A 104 -4.82 -8.55 -14.88
C SER A 104 -4.82 -9.10 -13.45
N GLY A 105 -3.73 -8.85 -12.68
CA GLY A 105 -3.59 -9.43 -11.36
C GLY A 105 -2.24 -9.19 -10.70
N MET A 106 -2.14 -9.61 -9.44
CA MET A 106 -0.90 -9.72 -8.70
C MET A 106 -0.29 -11.11 -8.91
N TYR A 107 0.97 -11.16 -9.33
CA TYR A 107 1.68 -12.38 -9.66
C TYR A 107 3.03 -12.46 -8.97
N PHE A 108 3.60 -13.65 -8.91
CA PHE A 108 4.99 -13.85 -8.52
C PHE A 108 5.59 -15.07 -9.24
N ALA A 109 6.88 -15.00 -9.52
CA ALA A 109 7.67 -16.17 -9.85
C ALA A 109 8.18 -16.79 -8.54
N ARG A 110 7.94 -18.10 -8.37
CA ARG A 110 8.58 -18.89 -7.32
C ARG A 110 9.80 -19.58 -7.91
N VAL A 111 10.95 -19.29 -7.34
CA VAL A 111 12.20 -19.94 -7.71
C VAL A 111 12.58 -20.90 -6.59
N ARG A 112 12.73 -22.18 -6.93
CA ARG A 112 13.19 -23.23 -6.01
C ARG A 112 14.57 -23.67 -6.41
N ALA A 113 15.38 -24.01 -5.43
CA ALA A 113 16.73 -24.46 -5.61
C ALA A 113 17.01 -25.72 -4.80
N SER A 114 18.14 -26.36 -5.04
CA SER A 114 18.64 -27.47 -4.24
C SER A 114 18.69 -27.10 -2.75
N GLY A 115 18.51 -28.09 -1.87
CA GLY A 115 18.47 -27.86 -0.42
C GLY A 115 17.19 -27.18 0.08
N GLY A 116 16.09 -27.21 -0.68
CA GLY A 116 14.80 -26.65 -0.26
C GLY A 116 14.72 -25.12 -0.21
N ARG A 117 15.73 -24.41 -0.76
CA ARG A 117 15.73 -22.95 -0.81
C ARG A 117 14.67 -22.42 -1.76
N VAL A 118 13.98 -21.37 -1.33
CA VAL A 118 12.89 -20.74 -2.10
C VAL A 118 13.07 -19.24 -2.10
N ALA A 119 12.89 -18.63 -3.27
CA ALA A 119 12.76 -17.19 -3.44
C ALA A 119 11.46 -16.87 -4.21
N HIS A 120 10.90 -15.69 -3.96
CA HIS A 120 9.74 -15.16 -4.66
C HIS A 120 10.13 -13.86 -5.37
N ALA A 121 9.56 -13.61 -6.53
CA ALA A 121 9.72 -12.36 -7.27
C ALA A 121 8.33 -11.86 -7.67
N PRO A 122 7.72 -10.96 -6.89
CA PRO A 122 6.40 -10.41 -7.17
C PRO A 122 6.44 -9.38 -8.29
N PHE A 123 5.34 -9.29 -9.05
CA PHE A 123 5.10 -8.30 -10.09
C PHE A 123 3.61 -8.18 -10.39
N VAL A 124 3.22 -7.07 -11.02
CA VAL A 124 1.84 -6.82 -11.45
C VAL A 124 1.71 -7.14 -12.93
N VAL A 125 0.61 -7.75 -13.33
CA VAL A 125 0.19 -7.83 -14.73
C VAL A 125 -1.00 -6.89 -14.90
N PRO A 126 -0.81 -5.73 -15.56
CA PRO A 126 -1.90 -4.81 -15.82
C PRO A 126 -2.82 -5.38 -16.93
N PRO A 127 -4.00 -4.80 -17.17
CA PRO A 127 -4.86 -5.21 -18.27
C PRO A 127 -4.17 -4.95 -19.61
N ARG A 128 -4.58 -5.66 -20.65
CA ARG A 128 -4.08 -5.41 -22.03
C ARG A 128 -4.41 -4.00 -22.50
N ARG A 129 -5.62 -3.54 -22.13
CA ARG A 129 -6.10 -2.17 -22.32
C ARG A 129 -6.66 -1.68 -21.00
N LEU A 130 -6.37 -0.43 -20.65
CA LEU A 130 -6.99 0.17 -19.46
C LEU A 130 -8.51 0.12 -19.58
N GLY A 131 -9.19 -0.28 -18.51
CA GLY A 131 -10.64 -0.36 -18.46
C GLY A 131 -11.21 -1.67 -19.03
N GLU A 132 -10.47 -2.77 -19.05
CA GLU A 132 -11.06 -4.11 -19.20
C GLU A 132 -12.12 -4.35 -18.13
N HIS A 133 -11.88 -3.81 -16.94
CA HIS A 133 -12.87 -3.67 -15.86
C HIS A 133 -12.94 -2.21 -15.45
N ARG A 134 -14.14 -1.74 -15.05
CA ARG A 134 -14.35 -0.32 -14.68
C ARG A 134 -13.73 0.09 -13.36
N ILE A 135 -13.02 -0.81 -12.70
CA ILE A 135 -12.40 -0.59 -11.38
C ILE A 135 -10.92 -0.98 -11.46
N ALA A 136 -10.05 -0.09 -11.00
CA ALA A 136 -8.63 -0.36 -10.83
C ALA A 136 -8.26 -0.55 -9.36
N VAL A 137 -7.34 -1.48 -9.10
CA VAL A 137 -6.68 -1.68 -7.81
C VAL A 137 -5.19 -1.43 -7.98
N VAL A 138 -4.65 -0.49 -7.24
CA VAL A 138 -3.23 -0.09 -7.35
C VAL A 138 -2.43 -0.77 -6.25
N MET A 139 -1.35 -1.46 -6.63
CA MET A 139 -0.45 -2.09 -5.67
C MET A 139 0.66 -1.10 -5.23
N PRO A 140 1.03 -1.05 -3.94
CA PRO A 140 1.94 -0.04 -3.38
C PRO A 140 3.42 -0.36 -3.67
N THR A 141 3.76 -0.50 -4.94
CA THR A 141 5.04 -1.04 -5.41
C THR A 141 6.25 -0.18 -5.02
N LEU A 142 6.08 1.15 -4.94
CA LEU A 142 7.14 2.05 -4.48
C LEU A 142 7.37 1.92 -2.98
N THR A 143 6.30 1.88 -2.19
CA THR A 143 6.40 1.73 -0.73
C THR A 143 6.98 0.37 -0.35
N TRP A 144 6.65 -0.69 -1.08
CA TRP A 144 7.29 -1.99 -0.87
C TRP A 144 8.81 -1.94 -1.04
N GLN A 145 9.32 -1.22 -2.04
CA GLN A 145 10.76 -1.05 -2.24
C GLN A 145 11.37 -0.06 -1.25
N ALA A 146 10.67 1.02 -0.92
CA ALA A 146 11.10 1.98 0.09
C ALA A 146 11.28 1.35 1.48
N TYR A 147 10.46 0.36 1.81
CA TYR A 147 10.48 -0.36 3.08
C TYR A 147 11.24 -1.69 3.03
N ASN A 148 12.00 -1.92 1.97
CA ASN A 148 12.84 -3.09 1.84
C ASN A 148 14.18 -2.86 2.54
N PHE A 149 14.41 -3.52 3.67
CA PHE A 149 15.59 -3.40 4.53
C PHE A 149 16.88 -4.00 3.92
N ARG A 150 16.98 -4.03 2.62
CA ARG A 150 18.15 -4.56 1.95
C ARG A 150 19.28 -3.52 1.93
N ASP A 151 20.46 -3.94 2.33
CA ASP A 151 21.72 -3.25 2.12
C ASP A 151 22.28 -3.66 0.76
N ASP A 152 22.22 -2.78 -0.23
CA ASP A 152 22.64 -3.07 -1.62
C ASP A 152 24.08 -2.68 -1.91
N ASP A 153 24.58 -1.66 -1.24
CA ASP A 153 25.95 -1.16 -1.43
C ASP A 153 26.94 -1.75 -0.41
N ARG A 154 26.43 -2.49 0.59
CA ARG A 154 27.17 -3.22 1.61
C ARG A 154 27.98 -2.31 2.54
N ASP A 155 27.45 -1.15 2.81
CA ASP A 155 28.04 -0.21 3.79
C ASP A 155 27.68 -0.56 5.23
N GLY A 156 26.80 -1.55 5.46
CA GLY A 156 26.33 -2.03 6.75
C GLY A 156 25.01 -1.40 7.18
N ASP A 157 24.50 -0.39 6.47
CA ASP A 157 23.21 0.23 6.67
C ASP A 157 22.20 -0.25 5.61
N ALA A 158 20.94 -0.37 5.98
CA ALA A 158 19.91 -0.80 5.03
C ALA A 158 19.47 0.37 4.14
N ASP A 159 19.41 0.13 2.84
CA ASP A 159 18.85 1.05 1.83
C ASP A 159 17.32 1.14 1.94
N THR A 160 16.82 1.63 3.05
CA THR A 160 15.39 1.70 3.34
C THR A 160 15.01 3.07 3.89
N TRP A 161 13.79 3.51 3.61
CA TRP A 161 13.26 4.73 4.22
C TRP A 161 12.47 4.49 5.50
N TYR A 162 12.39 3.24 5.95
CA TYR A 162 11.77 2.89 7.22
C TYR A 162 12.65 3.23 8.45
N ALA A 163 13.96 3.30 8.30
CA ALA A 163 14.92 3.39 9.39
C ALA A 163 15.20 4.82 9.93
N GLY A 164 14.34 5.80 9.66
CA GLY A 164 14.48 7.15 10.20
C GLY A 164 15.68 7.92 9.60
N ASP A 165 16.43 8.65 10.43
CA ASP A 165 17.47 9.61 9.99
C ASP A 165 18.69 8.98 9.29
N ARG A 166 18.91 7.68 9.46
CA ARG A 166 19.97 6.93 8.77
C ARG A 166 19.59 6.50 7.36
N SER A 167 18.32 6.68 6.98
CA SER A 167 17.89 6.31 5.64
C SER A 167 18.50 7.23 4.60
N GLY A 168 19.20 6.67 3.63
CA GLY A 168 19.69 7.39 2.45
C GLY A 168 18.53 8.09 1.73
N ARG A 169 18.87 9.07 0.86
CA ARG A 169 17.84 9.76 0.05
C ARG A 169 17.36 8.97 -1.16
N THR A 170 17.94 7.82 -1.41
CA THR A 170 17.68 7.01 -2.60
C THR A 170 17.35 5.57 -2.25
N VAL A 171 16.50 4.97 -3.07
CA VAL A 171 16.15 3.55 -3.02
C VAL A 171 16.13 3.01 -4.45
N ARG A 172 16.78 1.87 -4.68
CA ARG A 172 16.72 1.20 -5.99
C ARG A 172 15.46 0.36 -6.14
N LEU A 173 14.88 0.39 -7.32
CA LEU A 173 13.78 -0.49 -7.72
C LEU A 173 14.32 -1.82 -8.29
N GLY A 174 13.49 -2.84 -8.33
CA GLY A 174 13.86 -4.14 -8.88
C GLY A 174 14.81 -4.95 -8.00
N ARG A 175 14.92 -4.61 -6.72
CA ARG A 175 15.66 -5.38 -5.72
C ARG A 175 14.84 -6.55 -5.19
N PRO A 176 15.46 -7.70 -4.86
CA PRO A 176 14.75 -8.74 -4.13
C PRO A 176 14.36 -8.25 -2.73
N TYR A 177 13.18 -8.62 -2.26
CA TYR A 177 12.75 -8.32 -0.88
C TYR A 177 13.41 -9.30 0.10
N LEU A 178 13.79 -8.82 1.29
CA LEU A 178 14.51 -9.61 2.30
C LEU A 178 13.76 -10.86 2.77
N ASN A 179 12.46 -10.84 2.86
CA ASN A 179 11.63 -11.95 3.31
C ASN A 179 11.49 -13.04 2.21
N ARG A 180 12.61 -13.57 1.71
CA ARG A 180 12.61 -14.50 0.57
C ARG A 180 11.89 -13.96 -0.67
N GLY A 181 11.98 -12.66 -0.89
CA GLY A 181 11.33 -11.98 -2.00
C GLY A 181 9.87 -11.57 -1.76
N VAL A 182 9.37 -11.62 -0.53
CA VAL A 182 8.02 -11.17 -0.17
C VAL A 182 8.06 -9.73 0.35
N PRO A 183 7.22 -8.82 -0.16
CA PRO A 183 7.16 -7.47 0.36
C PRO A 183 6.81 -7.42 1.86
N LEU A 184 7.35 -6.43 2.57
CA LEU A 184 7.12 -6.27 4.00
C LEU A 184 5.62 -6.21 4.32
N ARG A 185 5.19 -7.06 5.26
CA ARG A 185 3.80 -7.12 5.73
C ARG A 185 2.74 -7.47 4.67
N PHE A 186 3.12 -7.90 3.46
CA PHE A 186 2.20 -8.28 2.38
C PHE A 186 1.07 -9.19 2.87
N ARG A 187 1.41 -10.21 3.68
CA ARG A 187 0.43 -11.15 4.25
C ARG A 187 -0.67 -10.47 5.08
N SER A 188 -0.34 -9.38 5.78
CA SER A 188 -1.26 -8.72 6.73
C SER A 188 -1.96 -7.51 6.14
N TYR A 189 -1.34 -6.83 5.16
CA TYR A 189 -1.83 -5.55 4.65
C TYR A 189 -2.50 -5.67 3.28
N ASP A 190 -1.94 -6.50 2.39
CA ASP A 190 -2.39 -6.56 1.00
C ASP A 190 -3.19 -7.83 0.71
N LEU A 191 -2.66 -9.00 1.13
CA LEU A 191 -3.21 -10.31 0.78
C LEU A 191 -4.69 -10.51 1.19
N PRO A 192 -5.17 -10.06 2.38
CA PRO A 192 -6.58 -10.22 2.73
C PRO A 192 -7.54 -9.52 1.78
N PHE A 193 -7.15 -8.37 1.21
CA PHE A 193 -7.95 -7.67 0.21
C PHE A 193 -7.94 -8.39 -1.14
N LEU A 194 -6.78 -8.93 -1.56
CA LEU A 194 -6.68 -9.73 -2.78
C LEU A 194 -7.55 -11.01 -2.68
N HIS A 195 -7.56 -11.67 -1.53
CA HIS A 195 -8.47 -12.79 -1.24
C HIS A 195 -9.94 -12.37 -1.32
N TRP A 196 -10.30 -11.25 -0.68
CA TRP A 196 -11.66 -10.75 -0.72
C TRP A 196 -12.14 -10.47 -2.15
N LEU A 197 -11.32 -9.83 -2.98
CA LEU A 197 -11.62 -9.58 -4.39
C LEU A 197 -11.88 -10.88 -5.14
N ALA A 198 -10.98 -11.86 -4.98
CA ALA A 198 -11.06 -13.12 -5.71
C ALA A 198 -12.23 -13.99 -5.22
N TRP A 199 -12.41 -14.12 -3.90
CA TRP A 199 -13.44 -15.00 -3.32
C TRP A 199 -14.85 -14.42 -3.43
N THR A 200 -14.98 -13.10 -3.65
CA THR A 200 -16.26 -12.44 -3.95
C THR A 200 -16.46 -12.18 -5.44
N ASN A 201 -15.62 -12.77 -6.31
CA ASN A 201 -15.68 -12.65 -7.78
C ASN A 201 -15.71 -11.19 -8.26
N ARG A 202 -14.90 -10.32 -7.66
CA ARG A 202 -14.76 -8.92 -8.08
C ARG A 202 -13.81 -8.84 -9.27
N ASN A 203 -14.34 -8.46 -10.43
CA ASN A 203 -13.54 -8.22 -11.61
C ASN A 203 -12.92 -6.82 -11.55
N VAL A 204 -11.60 -6.76 -11.51
CA VAL A 204 -10.83 -5.51 -11.42
C VAL A 204 -9.58 -5.57 -12.28
N ASP A 205 -9.10 -4.42 -12.67
CA ASP A 205 -7.78 -4.25 -13.27
C ASP A 205 -6.77 -3.96 -12.16
N TYR A 206 -5.65 -4.68 -12.14
CA TYR A 206 -4.55 -4.41 -11.24
C TYR A 206 -3.54 -3.51 -11.92
N LEU A 207 -3.05 -2.51 -11.21
CA LEU A 207 -2.03 -1.58 -11.68
C LEU A 207 -0.89 -1.50 -10.66
N ALA A 208 0.34 -1.36 -11.14
CA ALA A 208 1.43 -0.84 -10.33
C ALA A 208 1.41 0.70 -10.38
N GLN A 209 2.11 1.36 -9.46
CA GLN A 209 2.16 2.83 -9.43
C GLN A 209 2.70 3.42 -10.74
N ILE A 210 3.69 2.79 -11.37
CA ILE A 210 4.21 3.19 -12.69
C ILE A 210 3.12 3.19 -13.79
N ASP A 211 2.11 2.35 -13.67
CA ASP A 211 1.03 2.29 -14.68
C ASP A 211 0.10 3.51 -14.57
N LEU A 212 -0.08 4.08 -13.37
CA LEU A 212 -0.78 5.36 -13.17
C LEU A 212 0.02 6.53 -13.77
N GLU A 213 1.34 6.56 -13.52
CA GLU A 213 2.23 7.59 -14.06
C GLU A 213 2.14 7.65 -15.59
N ARG A 214 2.14 6.47 -16.25
CA ARG A 214 2.09 6.35 -17.73
C ARG A 214 0.73 6.69 -18.31
N ALA A 215 -0.35 6.37 -17.61
CA ALA A 215 -1.71 6.53 -18.10
C ALA A 215 -2.16 8.00 -18.07
N GLY A 216 -1.84 8.72 -17.00
CA GLY A 216 -2.35 10.05 -16.71
C GLY A 216 -3.85 10.09 -16.42
N GLY A 217 -4.27 11.11 -15.68
CA GLY A 217 -5.61 11.16 -15.08
C GLY A 217 -6.79 11.16 -16.05
N THR A 218 -6.64 11.75 -17.24
CA THR A 218 -7.69 11.77 -18.26
C THR A 218 -7.94 10.37 -18.83
N SER A 219 -6.87 9.62 -19.13
CA SER A 219 -6.99 8.24 -19.62
C SER A 219 -7.55 7.32 -18.54
N LEU A 220 -7.09 7.49 -17.28
CA LEU A 220 -7.64 6.77 -16.14
C LEU A 220 -9.15 7.01 -15.98
N ARG A 221 -9.63 8.28 -16.12
CA ARG A 221 -11.07 8.57 -15.98
C ARG A 221 -11.92 7.98 -17.11
N ARG A 222 -11.39 7.90 -18.32
CA ARG A 222 -12.06 7.19 -19.43
C ARG A 222 -12.16 5.69 -19.17
N ALA A 223 -11.14 5.12 -18.55
CA ALA A 223 -11.04 3.70 -18.29
C ALA A 223 -11.81 3.26 -17.03
N TYR A 224 -11.78 4.05 -15.97
CA TYR A 224 -12.24 3.62 -14.64
C TYR A 224 -13.27 4.56 -14.04
N ASP A 225 -14.17 3.99 -13.25
CA ASP A 225 -15.11 4.72 -12.39
C ASP A 225 -14.62 4.80 -10.96
N LEU A 226 -13.80 3.82 -10.54
CA LEU A 226 -13.21 3.73 -9.20
C LEU A 226 -11.75 3.30 -9.30
N ILE A 227 -10.89 3.97 -8.53
CA ILE A 227 -9.52 3.51 -8.23
C ILE A 227 -9.41 3.26 -6.73
N VAL A 228 -8.89 2.07 -6.38
CA VAL A 228 -8.72 1.61 -4.99
C VAL A 228 -7.24 1.50 -4.66
N PHE A 229 -6.84 2.10 -3.55
CA PHE A 229 -5.53 2.01 -2.93
C PHE A 229 -5.65 1.17 -1.66
N PRO A 230 -5.46 -0.17 -1.73
CA PRO A 230 -5.69 -1.05 -0.60
C PRO A 230 -4.60 -0.98 0.46
N GLY A 231 -3.36 -0.84 0.04
CA GLY A 231 -2.18 -0.90 0.88
C GLY A 231 -1.66 0.46 1.33
N HIS A 232 -0.39 0.47 1.69
CA HIS A 232 0.34 1.64 2.16
C HIS A 232 0.98 2.38 0.98
N HIS A 233 0.32 3.41 0.45
CA HIS A 233 0.79 4.20 -0.70
C HIS A 233 1.48 5.49 -0.25
N GLU A 234 2.52 5.37 0.55
CA GLU A 234 3.19 6.51 1.19
C GLU A 234 4.03 7.33 0.20
N TYR A 235 4.74 6.64 -0.71
CA TYR A 235 5.68 7.24 -1.64
C TYR A 235 5.05 7.32 -3.03
N VAL A 236 4.90 8.54 -3.55
CA VAL A 236 4.28 8.78 -4.87
C VAL A 236 5.08 9.82 -5.67
N THR A 237 5.10 9.67 -6.99
CA THR A 237 5.73 10.64 -7.90
C THR A 237 4.79 11.80 -8.24
N ASP A 238 5.33 12.90 -8.82
CA ASP A 238 4.49 13.99 -9.35
C ASP A 238 3.47 13.48 -10.35
N ALA A 239 3.92 12.64 -11.29
CA ALA A 239 3.05 12.12 -12.35
C ALA A 239 1.90 11.26 -11.78
N GLU A 240 2.17 10.45 -10.75
CA GLU A 240 1.13 9.66 -10.07
C GLU A 240 0.17 10.56 -9.29
N PHE A 241 0.68 11.51 -8.49
CA PHE A 241 -0.17 12.44 -7.74
C PHE A 241 -1.09 13.22 -8.68
N ASP A 242 -0.54 13.76 -9.78
CA ASP A 242 -1.30 14.52 -10.78
C ASP A 242 -2.33 13.65 -11.50
N ALA A 243 -1.98 12.42 -11.82
CA ALA A 243 -2.89 11.48 -12.47
C ALA A 243 -4.10 11.18 -11.57
N VAL A 244 -3.89 10.91 -10.29
CA VAL A 244 -4.96 10.59 -9.32
C VAL A 244 -5.79 11.83 -9.00
N ALA A 245 -5.15 13.00 -8.79
CA ALA A 245 -5.86 14.24 -8.57
C ALA A 245 -6.75 14.59 -9.78
N ARG A 246 -6.21 14.51 -11.00
CA ARG A 246 -6.98 14.76 -12.23
C ARG A 246 -8.11 13.76 -12.43
N PHE A 247 -7.89 12.48 -12.12
CA PHE A 247 -8.93 11.45 -12.17
C PHE A 247 -10.12 11.83 -11.27
N ARG A 248 -9.86 12.19 -10.00
CA ARG A 248 -10.87 12.66 -9.05
C ARG A 248 -11.58 13.92 -9.58
N ASP A 249 -10.82 14.89 -10.05
CA ASP A 249 -11.36 16.17 -10.52
C ASP A 249 -12.23 16.04 -11.77
N LEU A 250 -12.08 14.96 -12.51
CA LEU A 250 -12.95 14.57 -13.62
C LEU A 250 -14.16 13.72 -13.18
N GLY A 251 -14.39 13.53 -11.87
CA GLY A 251 -15.52 12.79 -11.33
C GLY A 251 -15.25 11.30 -11.07
N GLY A 252 -13.99 10.85 -11.09
CA GLY A 252 -13.60 9.48 -10.73
C GLY A 252 -13.60 9.27 -9.23
N ASN A 253 -14.08 8.12 -8.77
CA ASN A 253 -14.16 7.77 -7.36
C ASN A 253 -12.84 7.20 -6.84
N LEU A 254 -12.51 7.48 -5.58
CA LEU A 254 -11.29 6.99 -4.92
C LEU A 254 -11.61 6.28 -3.60
N ALA A 255 -10.89 5.21 -3.31
CA ALA A 255 -10.92 4.55 -2.01
C ALA A 255 -9.50 4.30 -1.50
N PHE A 256 -9.13 4.91 -0.38
CA PHE A 256 -7.89 4.70 0.35
C PHE A 256 -8.19 3.82 1.57
N LEU A 257 -7.74 2.57 1.56
CA LEU A 257 -8.14 1.57 2.57
C LEU A 257 -7.12 1.40 3.70
N SER A 258 -6.16 2.31 3.80
CA SER A 258 -5.13 2.36 4.83
C SER A 258 -4.90 3.79 5.30
N ALA A 259 -3.80 4.04 6.01
CA ALA A 259 -3.34 5.37 6.39
C ALA A 259 -2.03 5.72 5.68
N ASN A 260 -1.55 6.95 5.91
CA ASN A 260 -0.29 7.48 5.40
C ASN A 260 -0.17 7.34 3.88
N ASN A 261 -1.26 7.70 3.19
CA ASN A 261 -1.29 7.68 1.74
C ASN A 261 -0.82 9.01 1.16
N PHE A 262 0.01 8.98 0.11
CA PHE A 262 0.46 10.15 -0.62
C PHE A 262 1.26 11.14 0.25
N PHE A 263 2.09 10.63 1.16
CA PHE A 263 2.80 11.45 2.13
C PHE A 263 4.11 12.01 1.58
N TRP A 264 4.97 11.14 1.00
CA TRP A 264 6.26 11.54 0.46
C TRP A 264 6.21 11.71 -1.06
N LYS A 265 6.66 12.88 -1.51
CA LYS A 265 7.04 13.09 -2.91
C LYS A 265 8.36 12.39 -3.19
N VAL A 266 8.36 11.55 -4.22
CA VAL A 266 9.56 10.93 -4.75
C VAL A 266 9.75 11.26 -6.22
N GLN A 267 11.00 11.25 -6.68
CA GLN A 267 11.36 11.37 -8.08
C GLN A 267 11.97 10.07 -8.56
N ARG A 268 11.44 9.54 -9.65
CA ARG A 268 11.97 8.37 -10.35
C ARG A 268 13.01 8.82 -11.38
N ARG A 269 14.23 8.27 -11.29
CA ARG A 269 15.31 8.43 -12.29
C ARG A 269 15.80 7.05 -12.69
N GLY A 270 15.33 6.55 -13.84
CA GLY A 270 15.57 5.16 -14.23
C GLY A 270 14.98 4.17 -13.20
N ASN A 271 15.84 3.37 -12.60
CA ASN A 271 15.47 2.40 -11.55
C ASN A 271 15.78 2.90 -10.12
N VAL A 272 16.04 4.19 -9.94
CA VAL A 272 16.32 4.79 -8.63
C VAL A 272 15.19 5.76 -8.26
N LEU A 273 14.69 5.66 -7.03
CA LEU A 273 13.80 6.62 -6.41
C LEU A 273 14.61 7.58 -5.54
N HIS A 274 14.29 8.85 -5.61
CA HIS A 274 14.83 9.91 -4.76
C HIS A 274 13.72 10.47 -3.89
N LYS A 275 13.89 10.46 -2.57
CA LYS A 275 12.96 11.10 -1.63
C LYS A 275 13.21 12.61 -1.66
N ILE A 276 12.18 13.41 -1.96
CA ILE A 276 12.29 14.85 -2.21
C ILE A 276 11.79 15.66 -1.02
N ALA A 277 10.50 15.54 -0.68
CA ALA A 277 9.84 16.34 0.36
C ALA A 277 8.52 15.69 0.77
N MET A 278 7.95 16.08 1.88
CA MET A 278 6.54 15.80 2.16
C MET A 278 5.67 16.66 1.23
N TRP A 279 4.59 16.10 0.69
CA TRP A 279 3.70 16.82 -0.22
C TRP A 279 3.12 18.09 0.41
N ARG A 280 2.83 18.04 1.71
CA ARG A 280 2.31 19.19 2.47
C ARG A 280 3.27 20.36 2.55
N ASP A 281 4.58 20.10 2.61
CA ASP A 281 5.61 21.14 2.75
C ASP A 281 5.85 21.91 1.46
N ILE A 282 5.41 21.36 0.33
CA ILE A 282 5.49 22.01 -0.99
C ILE A 282 4.15 22.56 -1.47
N GLY A 283 3.20 22.80 -0.55
CA GLY A 283 1.91 23.41 -0.85
C GLY A 283 0.87 22.47 -1.49
N ARG A 284 1.11 21.16 -1.47
CA ARG A 284 0.20 20.14 -2.02
C ARG A 284 -0.19 19.11 -0.95
N PRO A 285 -0.86 19.52 0.14
CA PRO A 285 -1.17 18.60 1.24
C PRO A 285 -2.01 17.42 0.76
N GLU A 286 -1.64 16.24 1.18
CA GLU A 286 -2.34 14.98 0.84
C GLU A 286 -3.81 15.02 1.26
N ALA A 287 -4.15 15.74 2.34
CA ALA A 287 -5.53 15.94 2.77
C ALA A 287 -6.43 16.56 1.69
N ALA A 288 -5.89 17.41 0.82
CA ALA A 288 -6.67 18.02 -0.27
C ALA A 288 -7.13 16.98 -1.32
N LEU A 289 -6.45 15.84 -1.41
CA LEU A 289 -6.78 14.73 -2.30
C LEU A 289 -7.45 13.58 -1.56
N VAL A 290 -6.84 13.10 -0.47
CA VAL A 290 -7.27 11.92 0.28
C VAL A 290 -8.45 12.22 1.20
N GLY A 291 -8.57 13.46 1.68
CA GLY A 291 -9.57 13.91 2.65
C GLY A 291 -9.06 13.90 4.09
N VAL A 292 -8.00 13.17 4.34
CA VAL A 292 -7.27 13.10 5.62
C VAL A 292 -5.76 13.14 5.35
N GLN A 293 -4.98 13.35 6.39
CA GLN A 293 -3.54 13.56 6.30
C GLN A 293 -2.84 12.83 7.44
N TYR A 294 -1.69 12.22 7.14
CA TYR A 294 -0.86 11.53 8.13
C TYR A 294 -0.49 12.41 9.32
N MET A 295 -0.65 11.87 10.51
CA MET A 295 -0.40 12.59 11.76
C MET A 295 0.67 11.94 12.63
N ALA A 296 0.61 10.62 12.80
CA ALA A 296 1.46 9.95 13.76
C ALA A 296 1.59 8.44 13.50
N TYR A 297 2.66 7.88 14.08
CA TYR A 297 2.96 6.45 14.11
C TYR A 297 3.20 5.99 15.56
N GLY A 298 2.73 4.82 15.89
CA GLY A 298 3.07 4.13 17.13
C GLY A 298 2.12 3.00 17.49
N PRO A 299 2.63 1.94 18.18
CA PRO A 299 1.79 0.83 18.64
C PRO A 299 0.66 1.26 19.59
N HIS A 300 0.89 2.34 20.36
CA HIS A 300 -0.07 2.93 21.30
C HIS A 300 -1.27 3.60 20.60
N LEU A 301 -1.16 3.88 19.30
CA LEU A 301 -2.26 4.45 18.51
C LEU A 301 -3.26 3.40 18.03
N ARG A 302 -3.13 2.14 18.46
CA ARG A 302 -4.04 1.07 18.06
C ARG A 302 -5.29 1.03 18.92
N GLY A 303 -6.43 0.89 18.26
CA GLY A 303 -7.72 0.71 18.89
C GLY A 303 -8.81 0.31 17.91
N PRO A 304 -10.03 0.06 18.39
CA PRO A 304 -11.18 -0.12 17.52
C PRO A 304 -11.59 1.23 16.91
N TYR A 305 -12.24 1.20 15.75
CA TYR A 305 -12.99 2.37 15.31
C TYR A 305 -14.25 2.54 16.15
N LEU A 306 -14.46 3.72 16.69
CA LEU A 306 -15.71 4.19 17.27
C LEU A 306 -16.51 4.92 16.19
N VAL A 307 -17.71 4.47 15.88
CA VAL A 307 -18.59 5.12 14.89
C VAL A 307 -19.16 6.41 15.47
N LEU A 308 -18.98 7.52 14.74
CA LEU A 308 -19.44 8.85 15.14
C LEU A 308 -20.64 9.35 14.33
N ASN A 309 -20.61 9.16 13.01
CA ASN A 309 -21.57 9.75 12.08
C ASN A 309 -22.15 8.71 11.10
N ALA A 310 -22.81 7.66 11.63
CA ALA A 310 -23.43 6.65 10.80
C ALA A 310 -24.52 7.22 9.89
N GLY A 311 -25.25 8.26 10.34
CA GLY A 311 -26.29 8.93 9.57
C GLY A 311 -25.78 9.69 8.35
N ALA A 312 -24.51 10.12 8.34
CA ALA A 312 -23.89 10.78 7.18
C ALA A 312 -23.51 9.79 6.06
N ALA A 313 -23.34 8.51 6.41
CA ALA A 313 -23.02 7.45 5.45
C ALA A 313 -23.80 6.16 5.77
N PRO A 314 -25.15 6.19 5.77
CA PRO A 314 -25.97 5.03 6.14
C PRO A 314 -25.72 3.84 5.19
N TRP A 315 -25.31 4.11 3.97
CA TRP A 315 -24.92 3.12 2.98
C TRP A 315 -23.71 2.29 3.45
N LEU A 316 -22.72 2.90 4.14
CA LEU A 316 -21.49 2.22 4.59
C LEU A 316 -21.79 1.21 5.71
N PHE A 317 -22.65 1.58 6.65
CA PHE A 317 -22.95 0.80 7.85
C PHE A 317 -24.15 -0.15 7.70
N ARG A 318 -24.77 -0.20 6.50
CA ARG A 318 -25.96 -1.06 6.25
C ARG A 318 -25.64 -2.53 6.49
N GLY A 319 -26.46 -3.20 7.31
CA GLY A 319 -26.33 -4.63 7.61
C GLY A 319 -25.11 -5.01 8.45
N THR A 320 -24.39 -4.04 9.03
CA THR A 320 -23.25 -4.30 9.91
C THR A 320 -23.62 -4.32 11.41
N GLY A 321 -24.78 -3.80 11.78
CA GLY A 321 -25.15 -3.53 13.19
C GLY A 321 -24.40 -2.34 13.81
N LEU A 322 -23.53 -1.67 13.06
CA LEU A 322 -22.78 -0.52 13.52
C LEU A 322 -23.62 0.76 13.47
N ARG A 323 -23.62 1.50 14.57
CA ARG A 323 -24.28 2.79 14.75
C ARG A 323 -23.42 3.69 15.63
N ASN A 324 -23.76 4.97 15.74
CA ASN A 324 -23.05 5.90 16.62
C ASN A 324 -22.82 5.31 18.02
N GLY A 325 -21.60 5.44 18.54
CA GLY A 325 -21.17 4.88 19.80
C GLY A 325 -20.81 3.38 19.79
N ARG A 326 -20.94 2.67 18.67
CA ARG A 326 -20.47 1.29 18.53
C ARG A 326 -19.05 1.25 17.98
N SER A 327 -18.26 0.32 18.52
CA SER A 327 -16.88 0.11 18.10
C SER A 327 -16.72 -1.19 17.31
N PHE A 328 -15.71 -1.25 16.44
CA PHE A 328 -15.39 -2.45 15.65
C PHE A 328 -13.90 -2.54 15.29
N GLY A 329 -13.41 -3.76 15.16
CA GLY A 329 -12.07 -4.09 14.69
C GLY A 329 -10.96 -3.64 15.64
N THR A 330 -9.74 -3.63 15.11
CA THR A 330 -8.53 -3.07 15.73
C THR A 330 -7.65 -2.53 14.64
N PHE A 331 -7.43 -1.24 14.62
CA PHE A 331 -6.74 -0.49 13.57
C PHE A 331 -5.71 0.44 14.20
N GLY A 332 -4.86 1.04 13.40
CA GLY A 332 -3.83 1.98 13.87
C GLY A 332 -2.44 1.46 13.63
N ILE A 333 -1.49 1.91 14.41
CA ILE A 333 -0.05 2.10 14.26
C ILE A 333 0.28 3.33 13.42
N GLU A 334 -0.35 3.57 12.28
CA GLU A 334 -0.30 4.83 11.56
C GLU A 334 -1.71 5.37 11.43
N ILE A 335 -1.85 6.67 11.60
CA ILE A 335 -3.14 7.36 11.64
C ILE A 335 -3.13 8.67 10.85
N ASP A 336 -4.24 8.90 10.17
CA ASP A 336 -4.50 10.14 9.44
C ASP A 336 -5.68 10.88 10.07
N ARG A 337 -5.72 12.21 9.90
CA ARG A 337 -6.83 13.04 10.37
C ARG A 337 -7.24 14.09 9.34
N LYS A 338 -8.48 14.52 9.44
CA LYS A 338 -8.99 15.70 8.77
C LYS A 338 -8.23 16.94 9.25
N THR A 339 -7.89 17.84 8.32
CA THR A 339 -7.20 19.10 8.57
C THR A 339 -7.90 20.25 7.87
N ALA A 340 -7.38 21.46 8.02
CA ALA A 340 -7.87 22.63 7.28
C ALA A 340 -7.72 22.50 5.77
N ALA A 341 -6.76 21.67 5.30
CA ALA A 341 -6.57 21.39 3.88
C ALA A 341 -7.55 20.35 3.30
N SER A 342 -8.31 19.64 4.15
CA SER A 342 -9.31 18.68 3.69
C SER A 342 -10.43 19.40 2.93
N PRO A 343 -10.98 18.81 1.86
CA PRO A 343 -12.07 19.39 1.09
C PRO A 343 -13.27 19.76 1.96
N ARG A 344 -13.92 20.88 1.65
CA ARG A 344 -15.17 21.27 2.33
C ARG A 344 -16.19 20.13 2.22
N GLY A 345 -16.89 19.85 3.31
CA GLY A 345 -17.85 18.73 3.39
C GLY A 345 -17.21 17.38 3.67
N THR A 346 -15.90 17.32 3.94
CA THR A 346 -15.30 16.08 4.45
C THR A 346 -15.89 15.76 5.82
N THR A 347 -16.55 14.60 5.89
CA THR A 347 -17.21 14.09 7.09
C THR A 347 -16.36 12.98 7.71
N VAL A 348 -16.09 13.08 9.00
CA VAL A 348 -15.48 12.02 9.80
C VAL A 348 -16.59 11.03 10.19
N LEU A 349 -16.45 9.78 9.80
CA LEU A 349 -17.45 8.71 9.98
C LEU A 349 -17.20 7.89 11.25
N ALA A 350 -15.92 7.65 11.55
CA ALA A 350 -15.46 6.92 12.72
C ALA A 350 -14.06 7.37 13.12
N GLU A 351 -13.68 7.15 14.36
CA GLU A 351 -12.34 7.43 14.89
C GLU A 351 -11.77 6.21 15.59
N VAL A 352 -10.45 6.02 15.51
CA VAL A 352 -9.76 4.96 16.27
C VAL A 352 -9.74 5.37 17.74
N ASP A 353 -10.47 4.65 18.59
CA ASP A 353 -10.51 4.85 20.03
C ASP A 353 -9.28 4.18 20.68
N ASN A 354 -8.29 4.95 21.01
CA ASN A 354 -7.07 4.45 21.65
C ASN A 354 -7.05 4.56 23.19
N ARG A 355 -8.18 4.82 23.85
CA ARG A 355 -8.50 4.85 25.30
C ARG A 355 -7.40 5.21 26.31
N GLN A 356 -6.20 5.56 25.84
CA GLN A 356 -5.02 5.85 26.67
C GLN A 356 -4.73 7.34 26.80
N GLY A 357 -5.74 8.21 26.62
CA GLY A 357 -5.61 9.65 26.79
C GLY A 357 -4.81 10.36 25.68
N HIS A 358 -4.52 9.69 24.58
CA HIS A 358 -3.85 10.32 23.45
C HIS A 358 -4.83 11.22 22.66
N VAL A 359 -4.42 12.45 22.41
CA VAL A 359 -5.21 13.46 21.71
C VAL A 359 -5.37 13.15 20.20
N LEU A 360 -4.52 12.27 19.65
CA LEU A 360 -4.51 11.95 18.22
C LEU A 360 -5.23 10.63 17.95
N MET A 361 -6.33 10.70 17.19
CA MET A 361 -7.12 9.54 16.76
C MET A 361 -7.17 9.49 15.23
N GLY A 362 -7.00 8.28 14.66
CA GLY A 362 -7.14 8.07 13.23
C GLY A 362 -8.60 8.24 12.79
N GLN A 363 -8.84 8.93 11.70
CA GLN A 363 -10.20 9.30 11.27
C GLN A 363 -10.57 8.66 9.93
N MET A 364 -11.57 7.81 9.94
CA MET A 364 -12.27 7.34 8.74
C MET A 364 -13.09 8.51 8.18
N ALA A 365 -12.87 8.86 6.92
CA ALA A 365 -13.50 10.03 6.32
C ALA A 365 -14.10 9.76 4.94
N TYR A 366 -15.06 10.61 4.58
CA TYR A 366 -15.71 10.59 3.27
C TYR A 366 -16.03 12.00 2.82
N TYR A 367 -15.84 12.28 1.52
CA TYR A 367 -16.29 13.53 0.91
C TYR A 367 -16.75 13.31 -0.55
N ARG A 368 -17.43 14.33 -1.08
CA ARG A 368 -17.81 14.41 -2.49
C ARG A 368 -17.30 15.71 -3.11
N THR A 369 -16.81 15.62 -4.33
CA THR A 369 -16.46 16.81 -5.10
C THR A 369 -17.68 17.42 -5.80
N LYS A 370 -17.56 18.67 -6.26
CA LYS A 370 -18.62 19.30 -7.06
C LYS A 370 -18.94 18.56 -8.36
N ARG A 371 -17.97 17.83 -8.94
CA ARG A 371 -18.14 16.99 -10.13
C ARG A 371 -18.63 15.57 -9.83
N GLY A 372 -19.02 15.30 -8.60
CA GLY A 372 -19.63 14.03 -8.21
C GLY A 372 -18.65 12.95 -7.77
N ALA A 373 -17.34 13.15 -7.87
CA ALA A 373 -16.38 12.18 -7.35
C ALA A 373 -16.62 11.93 -5.85
N ARG A 374 -16.60 10.66 -5.46
CA ARG A 374 -16.75 10.18 -4.09
C ARG A 374 -15.40 9.68 -3.61
N VAL A 375 -14.92 10.18 -2.50
CA VAL A 375 -13.62 9.80 -1.95
C VAL A 375 -13.81 9.29 -0.53
N PHE A 376 -13.32 8.09 -0.29
CA PHE A 376 -13.31 7.43 1.01
C PHE A 376 -11.86 7.20 1.46
N ALA A 377 -11.57 7.48 2.72
CA ALA A 377 -10.30 7.19 3.36
C ALA A 377 -10.52 6.47 4.69
N ALA A 378 -9.83 5.36 4.90
CA ALA A 378 -9.87 4.65 6.17
C ALA A 378 -9.17 5.44 7.28
N GLY A 379 -8.04 6.11 6.99
CA GLY A 379 -7.31 6.96 7.92
C GLY A 379 -6.68 6.22 9.11
N ALA A 380 -6.59 4.90 9.05
CA ALA A 380 -5.84 4.06 9.98
C ALA A 380 -5.45 2.74 9.31
N PHE A 381 -4.34 2.15 9.74
CA PHE A 381 -3.86 0.85 9.27
C PHE A 381 -4.74 -0.29 9.79
N THR A 382 -5.22 -1.21 9.03
CA THR A 382 -5.57 -1.15 7.61
C THR A 382 -6.94 -1.80 7.45
N LEU A 383 -7.87 -1.11 6.79
CA LEU A 383 -9.20 -1.68 6.51
C LEU A 383 -9.06 -2.84 5.52
N ALA A 384 -8.18 -2.72 4.52
CA ALA A 384 -7.88 -3.78 3.56
C ALA A 384 -7.37 -5.07 4.22
N GLY A 385 -6.52 -4.96 5.25
CA GLY A 385 -6.03 -6.11 6.02
C GLY A 385 -7.11 -6.83 6.82
N SER A 386 -8.29 -6.21 6.99
CA SER A 386 -9.47 -6.81 7.65
C SER A 386 -10.50 -7.39 6.67
N ALA A 387 -10.23 -7.37 5.37
CA ALA A 387 -11.19 -7.69 4.30
C ALA A 387 -11.84 -9.07 4.42
N THR A 388 -11.10 -10.07 4.91
CA THR A 388 -11.60 -11.42 5.13
C THR A 388 -12.29 -11.64 6.48
N ARG A 389 -12.39 -10.61 7.32
CA ARG A 389 -13.14 -10.64 8.56
C ARG A 389 -14.59 -10.19 8.32
N SER A 390 -15.55 -10.70 9.10
CA SER A 390 -16.98 -10.46 8.87
C SER A 390 -17.33 -8.96 8.78
N TYR A 391 -16.86 -8.14 9.71
CA TYR A 391 -17.10 -6.69 9.70
C TYR A 391 -16.38 -5.97 8.55
N GLY A 392 -15.12 -6.34 8.28
CA GLY A 392 -14.31 -5.73 7.22
C GLY A 392 -14.87 -6.05 5.82
N GLY A 393 -15.23 -7.30 5.59
CA GLY A 393 -15.84 -7.73 4.33
C GLY A 393 -17.17 -7.01 4.05
N ARG A 394 -18.05 -6.89 5.05
CA ARG A 394 -19.35 -6.19 4.87
C ARG A 394 -19.18 -4.69 4.62
N LEU A 395 -18.27 -4.02 5.34
CA LEU A 395 -17.96 -2.61 5.09
C LEU A 395 -17.41 -2.40 3.67
N LEU A 396 -16.51 -3.29 3.22
CA LEU A 396 -15.97 -3.24 1.86
C LEU A 396 -17.03 -3.50 0.79
N GLU A 397 -17.97 -4.44 1.02
CA GLU A 397 -19.11 -4.66 0.11
C GLU A 397 -19.98 -3.41 -0.03
N ASN A 398 -20.28 -2.77 1.09
CA ASN A 398 -21.09 -1.55 1.11
C ASN A 398 -20.36 -0.38 0.43
N LEU A 399 -19.07 -0.20 0.73
CA LEU A 399 -18.21 0.80 0.09
C LEU A 399 -18.12 0.59 -1.41
N TRP A 400 -17.86 -0.67 -1.83
CA TRP A 400 -17.81 -1.06 -3.23
C TRP A 400 -19.11 -0.72 -3.95
N ALA A 401 -20.24 -1.20 -3.42
CA ALA A 401 -21.56 -0.94 -3.99
C ALA A 401 -21.86 0.56 -4.11
N HIS A 402 -21.38 1.39 -3.16
CA HIS A 402 -21.59 2.83 -3.21
C HIS A 402 -20.68 3.55 -4.21
N LEU A 403 -19.39 3.18 -4.28
CA LEU A 403 -18.42 3.85 -5.14
C LEU A 403 -18.47 3.39 -6.59
N THR A 404 -19.11 2.23 -6.90
CA THR A 404 -19.25 1.72 -8.27
C THR A 404 -20.60 2.08 -8.93
N ARG A 405 -21.56 2.61 -8.16
CA ARG A 405 -22.77 3.15 -8.76
C ARG A 405 -22.46 4.47 -9.44
N GLY A 406 -22.79 4.56 -10.72
CA GLY A 406 -22.72 5.79 -11.51
C GLY A 406 -23.56 6.92 -10.92
#